data_6bc866223370861665d4616c6bf1cd9e
#
_entry.id   6bc866223370861665d4616c6bf1cd9e
#
_cell.length_a   1.000
_cell.length_b   1.000
_cell.length_c   1.000
_cell.angle_alpha   90.00
_cell.angle_beta   90.00
_cell.angle_gamma   90.00
#
_symmetry.space_group_name_H-M   'P 1'
#
loop_
_entity.id
_entity.type
_entity.pdbx_description
1 polymer ?
#
loop_
_entity_poly.entity_id
_entity_poly.type
_entity_poly.pdbx_seq_one_letter_code
_entity_poly.pdbx_strand_id
1 'polypeptide(L)'
;MTTTTPYQTPYDRIGGEEGVRRLVKVFYDFVETEPEGAPLRVMHNQGNGLAHAREAQFMFLSGFLGGPQLYVEQHRHSNVRQMHNHLAIGEVEARSWLACMEKALEKTADEDTRRTLMQTFQRVATALRNTPAGDNPLKVTSA
;
A
#
# COMPACT_ATOMS: atom_id res chain seq x y z
N MET A 1 -2.98 40.51 5.76
CA MET A 1 -2.00 39.51 5.78
C MET A 1 -2.57 38.23 5.15
N THR A 2 -1.88 37.78 4.25
CA THR A 2 -2.30 36.54 3.67
C THR A 2 -1.68 35.43 4.48
N THR A 3 -2.48 34.73 5.16
CA THR A 3 -2.01 33.54 5.79
C THR A 3 -1.74 32.58 4.66
N THR A 4 -0.51 32.36 4.39
CA THR A 4 -0.14 31.30 3.48
C THR A 4 -0.61 30.02 4.13
N THR A 5 -1.57 29.36 3.51
CA THR A 5 -1.98 28.05 3.97
C THR A 5 -0.76 27.15 3.88
N PRO A 6 -0.30 26.55 4.98
CA PRO A 6 0.84 25.64 4.88
C PRO A 6 0.54 24.55 3.87
N TYR A 7 1.57 24.12 3.14
CA TYR A 7 1.41 23.01 2.24
C TYR A 7 0.88 21.80 3.01
N GLN A 8 -0.22 21.24 2.53
CA GLN A 8 -0.78 20.06 3.15
C GLN A 8 -0.29 18.83 2.41
N THR A 9 0.37 17.96 3.14
CA THR A 9 0.75 16.65 2.62
C THR A 9 -0.48 15.77 2.50
N PRO A 10 -0.43 14.70 1.73
CA PRO A 10 -1.50 13.71 1.75
C PRO A 10 -1.77 13.17 3.16
N TYR A 11 -0.72 13.06 3.98
CA TYR A 11 -0.87 12.66 5.38
C TYR A 11 -1.83 13.59 6.11
N ASP A 12 -1.64 14.90 5.96
CA ASP A 12 -2.52 15.89 6.59
C ASP A 12 -3.93 15.79 6.04
N ARG A 13 -4.06 15.63 4.73
CA ARG A 13 -5.36 15.61 4.06
C ARG A 13 -6.24 14.46 4.48
N ILE A 14 -5.66 13.31 4.78
CA ILE A 14 -6.46 12.15 5.19
C ILE A 14 -6.70 12.11 6.70
N GLY A 15 -6.12 13.05 7.46
CA GLY A 15 -6.39 13.17 8.89
C GLY A 15 -5.25 12.75 9.79
N GLY A 16 -4.00 12.78 9.31
CA GLY A 16 -2.85 12.47 10.13
C GLY A 16 -2.79 11.00 10.53
N GLU A 17 -2.23 10.72 11.70
CA GLU A 17 -2.06 9.35 12.16
C GLU A 17 -3.36 8.57 12.17
N GLU A 18 -4.44 9.16 12.68
CA GLU A 18 -5.73 8.48 12.74
C GLU A 18 -6.27 8.19 11.34
N GLY A 19 -6.04 9.13 10.41
CA GLY A 19 -6.45 8.94 9.03
C GLY A 19 -5.71 7.81 8.36
N VAL A 20 -4.39 7.70 8.59
CA VAL A 20 -3.60 6.60 8.05
C VAL A 20 -4.06 5.27 8.66
N ARG A 21 -4.30 5.24 9.97
CA ARG A 21 -4.79 4.02 10.62
C ARG A 21 -6.13 3.58 10.07
N ARG A 22 -7.03 4.53 9.84
CA ARG A 22 -8.34 4.23 9.27
C ARG A 22 -8.20 3.71 7.84
N LEU A 23 -7.34 4.34 7.04
CA LEU A 23 -7.10 3.90 5.68
C LEU A 23 -6.59 2.46 5.64
N VAL A 24 -5.60 2.16 6.47
CA VAL A 24 -5.01 0.82 6.53
C VAL A 24 -6.06 -0.20 7.00
N LYS A 25 -6.84 0.16 8.01
CA LYS A 25 -7.89 -0.72 8.51
C LYS A 25 -8.91 -1.05 7.42
N VAL A 26 -9.44 -0.01 6.76
CA VAL A 26 -10.45 -0.20 5.74
C VAL A 26 -9.88 -0.99 4.56
N PHE A 27 -8.64 -0.68 4.16
CA PHE A 27 -7.97 -1.40 3.09
C PHE A 27 -7.89 -2.91 3.38
N TYR A 28 -7.37 -3.27 4.55
CA TYR A 28 -7.21 -4.68 4.87
C TYR A 28 -8.52 -5.37 5.22
N ASP A 29 -9.52 -4.63 5.69
CA ASP A 29 -10.86 -5.20 5.85
C ASP A 29 -11.40 -5.61 4.47
N PHE A 30 -11.20 -4.79 3.45
CA PHE A 30 -11.57 -5.17 2.08
C PHE A 30 -10.75 -6.36 1.59
N VAL A 31 -9.45 -6.38 1.87
CA VAL A 31 -8.61 -7.52 1.49
C VAL A 31 -9.17 -8.81 2.09
N GLU A 32 -9.61 -8.77 3.33
CA GLU A 32 -10.06 -9.97 4.03
C GLU A 32 -11.48 -10.39 3.66
N THR A 33 -12.33 -9.46 3.20
CA THR A 33 -13.75 -9.76 3.03
C THR A 33 -14.23 -9.72 1.59
N GLU A 34 -13.55 -8.98 0.70
CA GLU A 34 -14.03 -8.79 -0.66
C GLU A 34 -13.34 -9.72 -1.64
N PRO A 35 -14.06 -10.12 -2.73
CA PRO A 35 -13.44 -11.00 -3.74
C PRO A 35 -12.17 -10.42 -4.34
N GLU A 36 -12.12 -9.11 -4.52
CA GLU A 36 -10.94 -8.45 -5.08
C GLU A 36 -9.71 -8.62 -4.21
N GLY A 37 -9.90 -8.89 -2.92
CA GLY A 37 -8.77 -9.08 -2.01
C GLY A 37 -8.19 -10.49 -2.00
N ALA A 38 -8.83 -11.44 -2.67
CA ALA A 38 -8.41 -12.83 -2.61
C ALA A 38 -6.94 -13.05 -2.99
N PRO A 39 -6.42 -12.46 -4.09
CA PRO A 39 -5.02 -12.65 -4.43
C PRO A 39 -4.08 -12.15 -3.35
N LEU A 40 -4.43 -11.04 -2.68
CA LEU A 40 -3.59 -10.52 -1.61
C LEU A 40 -3.64 -11.40 -0.38
N ARG A 41 -4.82 -11.97 -0.06
CA ARG A 41 -4.92 -12.91 1.06
C ARG A 41 -3.98 -14.09 0.87
N VAL A 42 -4.00 -14.67 -0.32
CA VAL A 42 -3.14 -15.80 -0.64
C VAL A 42 -1.66 -15.39 -0.55
N MET A 43 -1.31 -14.27 -1.16
CA MET A 43 0.06 -13.79 -1.17
C MET A 43 0.59 -13.57 0.25
N HIS A 44 -0.16 -12.86 1.09
CA HIS A 44 0.29 -12.57 2.45
C HIS A 44 0.31 -13.81 3.34
N ASN A 45 -0.61 -14.74 3.12
CA ASN A 45 -0.60 -15.99 3.89
C ASN A 45 0.62 -16.86 3.56
N GLN A 46 1.16 -16.73 2.36
CA GLN A 46 2.40 -17.40 1.98
C GLN A 46 3.64 -16.65 2.47
N GLY A 47 3.48 -15.40 2.90
CA GLY A 47 4.55 -14.60 3.47
C GLY A 47 4.42 -14.50 4.99
N ASN A 48 4.43 -13.28 5.51
CA ASN A 48 4.44 -13.01 6.95
C ASN A 48 3.05 -12.84 7.57
N GLY A 49 1.99 -12.97 6.76
CA GLY A 49 0.63 -12.87 7.24
C GLY A 49 0.06 -11.46 7.19
N LEU A 50 -1.27 -11.38 7.31
CA LEU A 50 -1.97 -10.10 7.19
C LEU A 50 -1.77 -9.18 8.40
N ALA A 51 -1.61 -9.75 9.60
CA ALA A 51 -1.35 -8.92 10.78
C ALA A 51 -0.04 -8.17 10.64
N HIS A 52 1.00 -8.85 10.16
CA HIS A 52 2.28 -8.22 9.88
C HIS A 52 2.12 -7.14 8.79
N ALA A 53 1.36 -7.47 7.74
CA ALA A 53 1.16 -6.54 6.63
C ALA A 53 0.45 -5.26 7.08
N ARG A 54 -0.56 -5.38 7.95
CA ARG A 54 -1.28 -4.22 8.47
C ARG A 54 -0.32 -3.25 9.17
N GLU A 55 0.51 -3.77 10.05
CA GLU A 55 1.43 -2.93 10.82
C GLU A 55 2.50 -2.31 9.91
N ALA A 56 3.11 -3.11 9.05
CA ALA A 56 4.14 -2.62 8.13
C ALA A 56 3.57 -1.56 7.19
N GLN A 57 2.36 -1.77 6.69
CA GLN A 57 1.71 -0.82 5.79
C GLN A 57 1.44 0.50 6.48
N PHE A 58 0.98 0.47 7.72
CA PHE A 58 0.75 1.69 8.48
C PHE A 58 2.04 2.47 8.63
N MET A 59 3.11 1.81 9.05
CA MET A 59 4.39 2.47 9.27
C MET A 59 4.94 3.07 7.97
N PHE A 60 4.83 2.31 6.87
CA PHE A 60 5.32 2.79 5.59
C PHE A 60 4.48 3.96 5.06
N LEU A 61 3.16 3.83 5.11
CA LEU A 61 2.29 4.89 4.57
C LEU A 61 2.41 6.18 5.35
N SER A 62 2.66 6.11 6.67
CA SER A 62 2.90 7.31 7.45
C SER A 62 3.97 8.18 6.78
N GLY A 63 5.14 7.62 6.53
CA GLY A 63 6.22 8.37 5.89
C GLY A 63 5.98 8.66 4.43
N PHE A 64 5.42 7.69 3.71
CA PHE A 64 5.17 7.83 2.28
C PHE A 64 4.21 8.99 1.98
N LEU A 65 3.23 9.20 2.86
CA LEU A 65 2.25 10.26 2.67
C LEU A 65 2.69 11.61 3.24
N GLY A 66 3.88 11.68 3.82
CA GLY A 66 4.46 12.93 4.29
C GLY A 66 4.43 13.12 5.80
N GLY A 67 4.06 12.08 6.55
CA GLY A 67 4.08 12.13 8.01
C GLY A 67 5.37 11.56 8.59
N PRO A 68 5.34 11.14 9.86
CA PRO A 68 6.52 10.58 10.51
C PRO A 68 7.06 9.35 9.79
N GLN A 69 8.38 9.26 9.70
CA GLN A 69 9.09 8.20 8.96
C GLN A 69 9.23 6.94 9.81
N LEU A 70 8.10 6.38 10.20
CA LEU A 70 8.07 5.26 11.16
C LEU A 70 8.78 4.02 10.63
N TYR A 71 8.58 3.70 9.35
CA TYR A 71 9.20 2.52 8.77
C TYR A 71 10.72 2.67 8.72
N VAL A 72 11.20 3.85 8.30
CA VAL A 72 12.63 4.13 8.22
C VAL A 72 13.26 4.06 9.61
N GLU A 73 12.59 4.60 10.62
CA GLU A 73 13.12 4.58 11.99
C GLU A 73 13.31 3.16 12.52
N GLN A 74 12.40 2.25 12.18
CA GLN A 74 12.48 0.89 12.65
C GLN A 74 13.36 0.00 11.78
N HIS A 75 13.29 0.15 10.46
CA HIS A 75 13.94 -0.77 9.52
C HIS A 75 15.17 -0.18 8.84
N ARG A 76 15.45 1.09 9.05
CA ARG A 76 16.63 1.80 8.54
C ARG A 76 16.67 1.94 7.02
N HIS A 77 15.53 1.72 6.35
CA HIS A 77 15.41 1.96 4.91
C HIS A 77 13.94 2.18 4.55
N SER A 78 13.72 2.70 3.35
CA SER A 78 12.40 2.85 2.77
C SER A 78 12.35 2.24 1.37
N ASN A 79 13.15 1.21 1.12
CA ASN A 79 13.22 0.56 -0.17
C ASN A 79 12.00 -0.35 -0.34
N VAL A 80 11.05 0.11 -1.17
CA VAL A 80 9.76 -0.58 -1.35
C VAL A 80 9.96 -1.96 -1.96
N ARG A 81 10.90 -2.11 -2.88
CA ARG A 81 11.19 -3.42 -3.47
C ARG A 81 11.73 -4.39 -2.44
N GLN A 82 12.61 -3.91 -1.57
CA GLN A 82 13.17 -4.75 -0.52
C GLN A 82 12.10 -5.20 0.46
N MET A 83 11.15 -4.31 0.79
CA MET A 83 10.03 -4.65 1.67
C MET A 83 9.20 -5.79 1.12
N HIS A 84 9.14 -5.92 -0.19
CA HIS A 84 8.24 -6.86 -0.87
C HIS A 84 8.96 -8.00 -1.57
N ASN A 85 10.30 -8.09 -1.46
CA ASN A 85 11.02 -9.12 -2.21
C ASN A 85 10.74 -10.55 -1.73
N HIS A 86 10.14 -10.70 -0.56
CA HIS A 86 9.72 -12.01 -0.06
C HIS A 86 8.33 -12.42 -0.58
N LEU A 87 7.68 -11.56 -1.36
CA LEU A 87 6.35 -11.80 -1.89
C LEU A 87 6.41 -11.98 -3.41
N ALA A 88 5.56 -12.85 -3.93
CA ALA A 88 5.42 -13.03 -5.37
C ALA A 88 4.38 -12.04 -5.89
N ILE A 89 4.82 -10.96 -6.52
CA ILE A 89 3.93 -9.89 -6.99
C ILE A 89 3.89 -9.89 -8.50
N GLY A 90 2.77 -10.35 -9.06
CA GLY A 90 2.49 -10.27 -10.47
C GLY A 90 1.39 -9.26 -10.73
N GLU A 91 0.85 -9.29 -11.96
CA GLU A 91 -0.21 -8.37 -12.35
C GLU A 91 -1.47 -8.56 -11.52
N VAL A 92 -1.82 -9.81 -11.19
CA VAL A 92 -3.03 -10.11 -10.42
C VAL A 92 -2.94 -9.50 -9.02
N GLU A 93 -1.80 -9.67 -8.36
CA GLU A 93 -1.60 -9.11 -7.02
C GLU A 93 -1.59 -7.59 -7.04
N ALA A 94 -0.95 -6.99 -8.05
CA ALA A 94 -0.93 -5.55 -8.18
C ALA A 94 -2.33 -4.99 -8.40
N ARG A 95 -3.14 -5.63 -9.25
CA ARG A 95 -4.53 -5.20 -9.47
C ARG A 95 -5.38 -5.35 -8.22
N SER A 96 -5.20 -6.44 -7.49
CA SER A 96 -5.91 -6.68 -6.25
C SER A 96 -5.62 -5.55 -5.26
N TRP A 97 -4.35 -5.20 -5.10
CA TRP A 97 -3.95 -4.13 -4.19
C TRP A 97 -4.58 -2.80 -4.59
N LEU A 98 -4.51 -2.46 -5.88
CA LEU A 98 -5.05 -1.20 -6.37
C LEU A 98 -6.57 -1.14 -6.20
N ALA A 99 -7.27 -2.24 -6.46
CA ALA A 99 -8.71 -2.27 -6.30
C ALA A 99 -9.12 -2.06 -4.84
N CYS A 100 -8.45 -2.73 -3.92
CA CYS A 100 -8.74 -2.57 -2.50
C CYS A 100 -8.37 -1.19 -1.99
N MET A 101 -7.26 -0.64 -2.47
CA MET A 101 -6.84 0.71 -2.07
C MET A 101 -7.80 1.76 -2.58
N GLU A 102 -8.28 1.63 -3.80
CA GLU A 102 -9.25 2.58 -4.34
C GLU A 102 -10.53 2.58 -3.52
N LYS A 103 -11.04 1.40 -3.19
CA LYS A 103 -12.23 1.30 -2.34
C LYS A 103 -12.00 1.91 -0.97
N ALA A 104 -10.83 1.68 -0.40
CA ALA A 104 -10.52 2.23 0.92
C ALA A 104 -10.44 3.75 0.87
N LEU A 105 -9.82 4.30 -0.17
CA LEU A 105 -9.72 5.75 -0.32
C LEU A 105 -11.08 6.39 -0.58
N GLU A 106 -11.97 5.72 -1.29
CA GLU A 106 -13.32 6.22 -1.48
C GLU A 106 -14.04 6.42 -0.16
N LYS A 107 -13.73 5.62 0.84
CA LYS A 107 -14.37 5.72 2.16
C LYS A 107 -13.64 6.65 3.12
N THR A 108 -12.38 6.95 2.88
CA THR A 108 -11.56 7.65 3.88
C THR A 108 -10.96 8.96 3.38
N ALA A 109 -11.04 9.28 2.10
CA ALA A 109 -10.40 10.46 1.53
C ALA A 109 -11.37 11.18 0.59
N ASP A 110 -11.09 12.48 0.36
CA ASP A 110 -11.83 13.24 -0.64
C ASP A 110 -11.41 12.81 -2.05
N GLU A 111 -12.17 13.23 -3.04
CA GLU A 111 -11.95 12.77 -4.41
C GLU A 111 -10.60 13.21 -4.97
N ASP A 112 -10.18 14.44 -4.69
CA ASP A 112 -8.90 14.92 -5.18
C ASP A 112 -7.74 14.13 -4.60
N THR A 113 -7.78 13.89 -3.29
CA THR A 113 -6.74 13.11 -2.62
C THR A 113 -6.72 11.69 -3.15
N ARG A 114 -7.90 11.08 -3.29
CA ARG A 114 -8.02 9.71 -3.84
C ARG A 114 -7.40 9.64 -5.23
N ARG A 115 -7.76 10.58 -6.11
CA ARG A 115 -7.27 10.57 -7.48
C ARG A 115 -5.75 10.71 -7.53
N THR A 116 -5.22 11.67 -6.78
CA THR A 116 -3.78 11.91 -6.74
C THR A 116 -3.02 10.70 -6.19
N LEU A 117 -3.51 10.12 -5.10
CA LEU A 117 -2.85 8.97 -4.50
C LEU A 117 -2.94 7.74 -5.39
N MET A 118 -4.07 7.53 -6.05
CA MET A 118 -4.19 6.36 -6.94
C MET A 118 -3.21 6.44 -8.11
N GLN A 119 -2.96 7.64 -8.66
CA GLN A 119 -1.94 7.79 -9.71
C GLN A 119 -0.56 7.39 -9.20
N THR A 120 -0.22 7.80 -7.99
CA THR A 120 1.06 7.46 -7.40
C THR A 120 1.14 5.97 -7.10
N PHE A 121 0.09 5.41 -6.51
CA PHE A 121 0.06 3.99 -6.17
C PHE A 121 0.14 3.10 -7.40
N GLN A 122 -0.47 3.51 -8.51
CA GLN A 122 -0.36 2.75 -9.75
C GLN A 122 1.09 2.63 -10.21
N ARG A 123 1.85 3.71 -10.10
CA ARG A 123 3.27 3.68 -10.47
C ARG A 123 4.06 2.77 -9.54
N VAL A 124 3.78 2.86 -8.23
CA VAL A 124 4.48 2.02 -7.25
C VAL A 124 4.15 0.54 -7.46
N ALA A 125 2.88 0.23 -7.63
CA ALA A 125 2.45 -1.15 -7.82
C ALA A 125 3.07 -1.77 -9.08
N THR A 126 3.15 -1.00 -10.16
CA THR A 126 3.80 -1.46 -11.39
C THR A 126 5.29 -1.72 -11.14
N ALA A 127 5.94 -0.83 -10.41
CA ALA A 127 7.37 -0.98 -10.10
C ALA A 127 7.66 -2.16 -9.17
N LEU A 128 6.69 -2.55 -8.36
CA LEU A 128 6.85 -3.67 -7.42
C LEU A 128 6.61 -5.03 -8.05
N ARG A 129 6.06 -5.08 -9.26
CA ARG A 129 5.86 -6.36 -9.94
C ARG A 129 7.20 -7.02 -10.17
N ASN A 130 7.38 -8.16 -9.54
CA ASN A 130 8.62 -8.92 -9.63
C ASN A 130 8.43 -10.27 -10.35
N THR A 131 7.22 -10.51 -10.86
CA THR A 131 6.87 -11.74 -11.55
C THR A 131 6.28 -11.36 -12.89
N PRO A 132 6.84 -11.86 -14.01
CA PRO A 132 6.25 -11.60 -15.32
C PRO A 132 4.82 -12.14 -15.39
N ALA A 133 3.99 -11.49 -16.22
CA ALA A 133 2.60 -11.91 -16.37
C ALA A 133 2.53 -13.38 -16.81
N GLY A 134 1.74 -14.17 -16.07
CA GLY A 134 1.57 -15.58 -16.37
C GLY A 134 2.65 -16.50 -15.84
N ASP A 135 3.71 -15.95 -15.26
CA ASP A 135 4.80 -16.76 -14.74
C ASP A 135 4.71 -16.91 -13.23
N ASN A 136 5.18 -18.06 -12.77
CA ASN A 136 5.28 -18.33 -11.34
C ASN A 136 6.71 -17.99 -10.89
N PRO A 137 6.91 -17.23 -9.82
CA PRO A 137 8.25 -16.91 -9.32
C PRO A 137 9.12 -18.13 -9.10
N LEU A 138 8.52 -19.23 -8.68
CA LEU A 138 9.26 -20.46 -8.45
C LEU A 138 9.82 -21.05 -9.74
N LYS A 139 9.13 -20.85 -10.86
CA LYS A 139 9.65 -21.27 -12.17
C LYS A 139 10.83 -20.43 -12.58
N VAL A 140 10.75 -19.13 -12.31
CA VAL A 140 11.82 -18.20 -12.67
C VAL A 140 13.09 -18.55 -11.91
N THR A 141 12.94 -18.84 -10.62
CA THR A 141 14.10 -19.11 -9.77
C THR A 141 14.73 -20.47 -10.06
N SER A 142 14.00 -21.35 -10.67
CA SER A 142 14.51 -22.68 -11.01
C SER A 142 15.30 -22.70 -12.31
N ALA A 143 15.27 -21.62 -13.04
CA ALA A 143 15.97 -21.53 -14.30
C ALA A 143 17.46 -21.34 -14.13
#